data_159d22db23a7478d1e50a4b202b7deb5
#
_entry.id   159d22db23a7478d1e50a4b202b7deb5
#
_cell.length_a   1.000
_cell.length_b   1.000
_cell.length_c   1.000
_cell.angle_alpha   90.00
_cell.angle_beta   90.00
_cell.angle_gamma   90.00
#
_symmetry.space_group_name_H-M   'P 1'
#
loop_
_entity.id
_entity.type
_entity.pdbx_description
1 polymer ?
#
loop_
_entity_poly.entity_id
_entity_poly.type
_entity_poly.pdbx_seq_one_letter_code
_entity_poly.pdbx_strand_id
1 'polypeptide(L)'
;MVTMEYIINLIQDILKTNNVTVLSLLWSAFIFILGIICAEYKIKEWFHHRRIWKRLAVCLAILIVAIALNWHVIAAGIFTFLVIISTFLPLPHEALLLRYYKTHEDALEKGKYRGWLVTTTALLRFNELKISKCRGMTKRQDVQIAFIDEAKKWDLFDREYIKYYLPNLDVLFRIGAIKAFENECSKLSRFDKTGYMLSFKTYLAHNNFDYEKMEELESKCPDTDDESRLVSLINKFCAYEASGEKEKMKVVISKLLDFKRKGIINIELYRDLMIYYDEIIADKKTADILAQEIEQLNPVNFDDYLNLIDIAFMYYRRNNYQQKINSLIERIIAENKKRQQGDEQMITQIKLMYVMFDNGYRWQEYSVGLFLNRTNFLNRGYRVGAVFIQETYRLLRDVNFLNNQSLNNQLQDEMFADFDRYTKRYISEIESDIAGLDDRFLYRKRNLLMLKQELLKNKVGDDFVLLRKNNDEIFDRLIEMCRHNGDKREMLHFLVVHADDILTIDNQIRESGKDDVGYANTMLQKDYDNHRMAYINKAENLVCEIVNMLYLRKYDKSLAYYVIYTAYFYMLLENRQRSLFFFTMFEKYDIDIKNWTMPIQQIYHKVRKYNSKE
;
A
#
# COMPACT_ATOMS: atom_id res chain seq x y z
N MET A 1 -29.81 53.60 6.59
CA MET A 1 -30.60 53.84 7.80
C MET A 1 -32.13 53.80 7.56
N VAL A 2 -32.63 54.18 6.38
CA VAL A 2 -34.07 54.18 6.04
C VAL A 2 -34.69 52.75 6.01
N THR A 3 -33.92 51.73 5.81
CA THR A 3 -34.45 50.33 5.68
C THR A 3 -34.79 49.66 7.01
N MET A 4 -34.13 49.97 8.12
CA MET A 4 -34.39 49.34 9.41
C MET A 4 -35.66 49.89 10.09
N GLU A 5 -35.85 51.21 10.03
CA GLU A 5 -37.04 51.88 10.55
C GLU A 5 -38.33 51.46 9.79
N TYR A 6 -38.23 51.33 8.46
CA TYR A 6 -39.32 50.81 7.65
C TYR A 6 -39.70 49.36 8.00
N ILE A 7 -38.70 48.50 8.23
CA ILE A 7 -38.93 47.13 8.64
C ILE A 7 -39.56 47.07 10.03
N ILE A 8 -39.11 47.90 10.97
CA ILE A 8 -39.65 47.93 12.35
C ILE A 8 -41.10 48.44 12.31
N ASN A 9 -41.42 49.49 11.55
CA ASN A 9 -42.78 50.01 11.39
C ASN A 9 -43.69 48.99 10.68
N LEU A 10 -43.23 48.29 9.67
CA LEU A 10 -43.94 47.23 8.98
C LEU A 10 -44.26 46.07 9.94
N ILE A 11 -43.31 45.68 10.79
CA ILE A 11 -43.50 44.63 11.82
C ILE A 11 -44.55 45.09 12.88
N GLN A 12 -44.49 46.36 13.29
CA GLN A 12 -45.46 46.92 14.26
C GLN A 12 -46.87 47.01 13.68
N ASP A 13 -47.02 47.37 12.43
CA ASP A 13 -48.33 47.43 11.76
C ASP A 13 -48.92 46.02 11.52
N ILE A 14 -48.08 45.06 11.18
CA ILE A 14 -48.51 43.65 11.06
C ILE A 14 -48.91 43.06 12.42
N LEU A 15 -48.22 43.43 13.49
CA LEU A 15 -48.58 43.02 14.86
C LEU A 15 -49.88 43.63 15.35
N LYS A 16 -50.22 44.87 14.89
CA LYS A 16 -51.49 45.54 15.25
C LYS A 16 -52.71 45.00 14.50
N THR A 17 -52.54 44.40 13.33
CA THR A 17 -53.65 43.90 12.50
C THR A 17 -54.18 42.56 12.87
N ASN A 18 -53.70 41.91 13.92
CA ASN A 18 -54.11 40.55 14.40
C ASN A 18 -54.19 39.46 13.30
N ASN A 19 -53.50 39.68 12.18
CA ASN A 19 -53.56 38.79 11.04
C ASN A 19 -52.43 37.75 11.14
N VAL A 20 -52.60 36.77 12.01
CA VAL A 20 -51.68 35.69 12.31
C VAL A 20 -51.21 34.98 11.03
N THR A 21 -52.07 34.97 10.00
CA THR A 21 -51.77 34.32 8.70
C THR A 21 -50.74 35.11 7.90
N VAL A 22 -50.77 36.44 7.89
CA VAL A 22 -49.81 37.28 7.19
C VAL A 22 -48.48 37.29 7.92
N LEU A 23 -48.48 37.30 9.24
CA LEU A 23 -47.26 37.19 10.05
C LEU A 23 -46.56 35.83 9.86
N SER A 24 -47.32 34.75 9.78
CA SER A 24 -46.77 33.41 9.52
C SER A 24 -46.19 33.27 8.10
N LEU A 25 -46.81 33.91 7.12
CA LEU A 25 -46.35 33.95 5.72
C LEU A 25 -45.04 34.80 5.58
N LEU A 26 -45.00 35.96 6.21
CA LEU A 26 -43.81 36.81 6.26
C LEU A 26 -42.66 36.12 7.03
N TRP A 27 -42.96 35.45 8.11
CA TRP A 27 -42.01 34.69 8.89
C TRP A 27 -41.49 33.48 8.10
N SER A 28 -42.32 32.78 7.37
CA SER A 28 -41.95 31.68 6.46
C SER A 28 -41.11 32.18 5.28
N ALA A 29 -41.41 33.33 4.71
CA ALA A 29 -40.62 33.98 3.66
C ALA A 29 -39.25 34.48 4.16
N PHE A 30 -39.22 35.09 5.36
CA PHE A 30 -37.96 35.48 6.02
C PHE A 30 -37.06 34.29 6.29
N ILE A 31 -37.62 33.18 6.75
CA ILE A 31 -36.88 31.94 7.00
C ILE A 31 -36.38 31.31 5.71
N PHE A 32 -37.21 31.33 4.66
CA PHE A 32 -36.81 30.86 3.33
C PHE A 32 -35.67 31.70 2.77
N ILE A 33 -35.74 33.03 2.91
CA ILE A 33 -34.67 33.95 2.51
C ILE A 33 -33.41 33.75 3.37
N LEU A 34 -33.55 33.60 4.68
CA LEU A 34 -32.43 33.32 5.58
C LEU A 34 -31.83 31.93 5.29
N GLY A 35 -32.68 30.96 4.97
CA GLY A 35 -32.29 29.63 4.48
C GLY A 35 -31.49 29.74 3.18
N ILE A 36 -31.93 30.57 2.24
CA ILE A 36 -31.20 30.82 0.99
C ILE A 36 -29.86 31.51 1.26
N ILE A 37 -29.83 32.54 2.11
CA ILE A 37 -28.59 33.28 2.45
C ILE A 37 -27.60 32.38 3.19
N CYS A 38 -28.07 31.58 4.15
CA CYS A 38 -27.25 30.58 4.82
C CYS A 38 -26.83 29.44 3.89
N ALA A 39 -27.66 29.13 2.90
CA ALA A 39 -27.45 28.09 1.91
C ALA A 39 -26.54 28.53 0.78
N GLU A 40 -26.38 29.83 0.48
CA GLU A 40 -25.43 30.30 -0.53
C GLU A 40 -23.97 29.96 -0.14
N TYR A 41 -23.68 29.83 1.15
CA TYR A 41 -22.43 29.27 1.66
C TYR A 41 -22.34 27.74 1.56
N LYS A 42 -23.47 26.99 1.42
CA LYS A 42 -23.52 25.52 1.37
C LYS A 42 -24.52 24.94 0.34
N ILE A 43 -25.01 25.74 -0.60
CA ILE A 43 -26.07 25.35 -1.57
C ILE A 43 -25.70 24.12 -2.40
N LYS A 44 -24.42 23.95 -2.81
CA LYS A 44 -24.00 22.77 -3.57
C LYS A 44 -24.13 21.48 -2.74
N GLU A 45 -23.81 21.53 -1.46
CA GLU A 45 -24.03 20.42 -0.53
C GLU A 45 -25.52 20.10 -0.34
N TRP A 46 -26.36 21.12 -0.34
CA TRP A 46 -27.77 21.03 -0.04
C TRP A 46 -28.58 20.36 -1.15
N PHE A 47 -28.34 20.72 -2.39
CA PHE A 47 -29.12 20.22 -3.52
C PHE A 47 -28.71 18.82 -4.01
N HIS A 48 -27.50 18.38 -3.77
CA HIS A 48 -27.03 17.08 -4.26
C HIS A 48 -27.23 15.92 -3.28
N HIS A 49 -27.69 16.20 -2.07
CA HIS A 49 -27.77 15.19 -1.02
C HIS A 49 -29.19 14.64 -0.83
N ARG A 50 -29.44 13.38 -1.26
CA ARG A 50 -30.73 12.66 -1.02
C ARG A 50 -31.20 12.68 0.44
N ARG A 51 -30.32 12.88 1.42
CA ARG A 51 -30.63 12.87 2.85
C ARG A 51 -31.14 14.21 3.35
N ILE A 52 -30.70 15.32 2.78
CA ILE A 52 -31.23 16.65 3.06
C ILE A 52 -32.67 16.73 2.59
N TRP A 53 -33.01 16.16 1.44
CA TRP A 53 -34.39 16.08 0.97
C TRP A 53 -35.30 15.30 1.95
N LYS A 54 -34.80 14.21 2.56
CA LYS A 54 -35.54 13.48 3.59
C LYS A 54 -35.79 14.33 4.84
N ARG A 55 -34.78 15.11 5.27
CA ARG A 55 -34.92 16.04 6.41
C ARG A 55 -35.87 17.16 6.10
N LEU A 56 -35.74 17.77 4.91
CA LEU A 56 -36.65 18.78 4.44
C LEU A 56 -38.10 18.27 4.37
N ALA A 57 -38.28 17.05 3.84
CA ALA A 57 -39.59 16.41 3.79
C ALA A 57 -40.20 16.17 5.19
N VAL A 58 -39.40 15.75 6.18
CA VAL A 58 -39.85 15.59 7.57
C VAL A 58 -40.19 16.95 8.19
N CYS A 59 -39.32 17.97 7.99
CA CYS A 59 -39.60 19.31 8.48
C CYS A 59 -40.88 19.89 7.85
N LEU A 60 -41.08 19.68 6.54
CA LEU A 60 -42.26 20.12 5.81
C LEU A 60 -43.53 19.38 6.26
N ALA A 61 -43.44 18.09 6.54
CA ALA A 61 -44.53 17.31 7.11
C ALA A 61 -44.91 17.83 8.50
N ILE A 62 -43.96 18.12 9.38
CA ILE A 62 -44.19 18.73 10.70
C ILE A 62 -44.86 20.11 10.54
N LEU A 63 -44.39 20.93 9.60
CA LEU A 63 -44.97 22.23 9.31
C LEU A 63 -46.42 22.11 8.84
N ILE A 64 -46.71 21.17 7.91
CA ILE A 64 -48.08 20.91 7.41
C ILE A 64 -49.03 20.50 8.55
N VAL A 65 -48.56 19.57 9.41
CA VAL A 65 -49.34 19.12 10.57
C VAL A 65 -49.62 20.28 11.54
N ALA A 66 -48.62 21.10 11.81
CA ALA A 66 -48.77 22.24 12.70
C ALA A 66 -49.67 23.35 12.12
N ILE A 67 -49.65 23.58 10.81
CA ILE A 67 -50.58 24.47 10.11
C ILE A 67 -52.02 23.91 10.19
N ALA A 68 -52.20 22.61 9.96
CA ALA A 68 -53.48 21.94 10.05
C ALA A 68 -54.10 22.00 11.46
N LEU A 69 -53.27 22.08 12.50
CA LEU A 69 -53.66 22.24 13.90
C LEU A 69 -53.82 23.72 14.33
N ASN A 70 -53.80 24.68 13.40
CA ASN A 70 -53.82 26.11 13.67
C ASN A 70 -52.71 26.65 14.58
N TRP A 71 -51.56 25.99 14.59
CA TRP A 71 -50.37 26.39 15.38
C TRP A 71 -49.37 27.20 14.54
N HIS A 72 -49.86 28.12 13.74
CA HIS A 72 -49.06 28.80 12.70
C HIS A 72 -47.78 29.47 13.20
N VAL A 73 -47.80 30.19 14.32
CA VAL A 73 -46.63 30.88 14.87
C VAL A 73 -45.64 29.89 15.49
N ILE A 74 -46.15 28.92 16.22
CA ILE A 74 -45.35 27.87 16.85
C ILE A 74 -44.74 26.97 15.79
N ALA A 75 -45.49 26.63 14.73
CA ALA A 75 -45.03 25.82 13.63
C ALA A 75 -43.87 26.49 12.86
N ALA A 76 -43.99 27.80 12.57
CA ALA A 76 -42.94 28.56 11.93
C ALA A 76 -41.67 28.62 12.79
N GLY A 77 -41.83 28.81 14.11
CA GLY A 77 -40.70 28.78 15.07
C GLY A 77 -39.98 27.43 15.13
N ILE A 78 -40.75 26.33 15.24
CA ILE A 78 -40.21 24.97 15.25
C ILE A 78 -39.52 24.64 13.92
N PHE A 79 -40.13 25.01 12.79
CA PHE A 79 -39.55 24.78 11.48
C PHE A 79 -38.19 25.49 11.33
N THR A 80 -38.15 26.78 11.74
CA THR A 80 -36.90 27.55 11.76
C THR A 80 -35.81 26.87 12.58
N PHE A 81 -36.17 26.53 13.79
CA PHE A 81 -35.28 25.88 14.73
C PHE A 81 -34.75 24.53 14.18
N LEU A 82 -35.65 23.72 13.58
CA LEU A 82 -35.26 22.45 12.96
C LEU A 82 -34.35 22.65 11.73
N VAL A 83 -34.62 23.65 10.90
CA VAL A 83 -33.77 23.99 9.74
C VAL A 83 -32.41 24.47 10.21
N ILE A 84 -32.34 25.37 11.19
CA ILE A 84 -31.07 25.85 11.74
C ILE A 84 -30.27 24.70 12.35
N ILE A 85 -30.91 23.89 13.21
CA ILE A 85 -30.23 22.74 13.82
C ILE A 85 -29.78 21.73 12.76
N SER A 86 -30.63 21.42 11.77
CA SER A 86 -30.24 20.47 10.70
C SER A 86 -29.12 20.97 9.82
N THR A 87 -28.92 22.29 9.73
CA THR A 87 -27.92 22.92 8.86
C THR A 87 -26.58 23.12 9.58
N PHE A 88 -26.59 23.51 10.85
CA PHE A 88 -25.40 23.95 11.57
C PHE A 88 -24.92 23.00 12.69
N LEU A 89 -25.80 22.17 13.21
CA LEU A 89 -25.44 21.25 14.30
C LEU A 89 -25.74 19.80 13.91
N PRO A 90 -24.87 18.83 14.30
CA PRO A 90 -25.24 17.43 14.21
C PRO A 90 -26.50 17.20 15.07
N LEU A 91 -27.49 16.53 14.51
CA LEU A 91 -28.70 16.20 15.25
C LEU A 91 -28.34 15.38 16.50
N PRO A 92 -29.07 15.53 17.62
CA PRO A 92 -28.79 14.80 18.85
C PRO A 92 -28.66 13.29 18.64
N HIS A 93 -29.47 12.70 17.75
CA HIS A 93 -29.38 11.29 17.41
C HIS A 93 -28.07 10.94 16.68
N GLU A 94 -27.49 11.84 15.86
CA GLU A 94 -26.21 11.64 15.20
C GLU A 94 -25.07 11.56 16.22
N ALA A 95 -25.09 12.45 17.23
CA ALA A 95 -24.13 12.43 18.32
C ALA A 95 -24.23 11.14 19.15
N LEU A 96 -25.46 10.69 19.44
CA LEU A 96 -25.72 9.42 20.13
C LEU A 96 -25.26 8.22 19.29
N LEU A 97 -25.56 8.20 18.00
CA LEU A 97 -25.07 7.17 17.07
C LEU A 97 -23.54 7.14 17.00
N LEU A 98 -22.90 8.31 16.90
CA LEU A 98 -21.43 8.40 16.87
C LEU A 98 -20.83 7.83 18.17
N ARG A 99 -21.43 8.15 19.32
CA ARG A 99 -21.01 7.61 20.62
C ARG A 99 -21.23 6.10 20.70
N TYR A 100 -22.38 5.62 20.22
CA TYR A 100 -22.70 4.19 20.16
C TYR A 100 -21.70 3.43 19.29
N TYR A 101 -21.44 3.90 18.06
CA TYR A 101 -20.54 3.24 17.14
C TYR A 101 -19.06 3.30 17.55
N LYS A 102 -18.67 4.21 18.45
CA LYS A 102 -17.33 4.18 19.06
C LYS A 102 -17.09 2.93 19.89
N THR A 103 -18.14 2.36 20.45
CA THR A 103 -18.08 1.19 21.35
C THR A 103 -18.57 -0.12 20.71
N HIS A 104 -19.29 -0.05 19.57
CA HIS A 104 -19.91 -1.20 18.92
C HIS A 104 -19.40 -1.35 17.48
N GLU A 105 -18.26 -2.00 17.33
CA GLU A 105 -17.56 -2.16 16.04
C GLU A 105 -18.41 -2.91 15.00
N ASP A 106 -19.07 -4.01 15.39
CA ASP A 106 -19.90 -4.81 14.47
C ASP A 106 -21.08 -4.02 13.88
N ALA A 107 -21.66 -3.14 14.68
CA ALA A 107 -22.76 -2.29 14.23
C ALA A 107 -22.26 -1.20 13.27
N LEU A 108 -21.05 -0.69 13.49
CA LEU A 108 -20.39 0.26 12.60
C LEU A 108 -20.07 -0.40 11.25
N GLU A 109 -19.52 -1.60 11.26
CA GLU A 109 -19.20 -2.36 10.04
C GLU A 109 -20.42 -2.63 9.18
N LYS A 110 -21.53 -3.02 9.79
CA LYS A 110 -22.81 -3.25 9.08
C LYS A 110 -23.42 -1.97 8.48
N GLY A 111 -22.87 -0.79 8.76
CA GLY A 111 -23.29 0.48 8.18
C GLY A 111 -24.75 0.84 8.44
N LYS A 112 -25.31 0.42 9.58
CA LYS A 112 -26.73 0.62 9.94
C LYS A 112 -27.17 2.08 9.95
N TYR A 113 -26.22 3.02 10.13
CA TYR A 113 -26.48 4.46 10.09
C TYR A 113 -26.90 4.99 8.70
N ARG A 114 -26.66 4.25 7.61
CA ARG A 114 -26.92 4.71 6.22
C ARG A 114 -28.41 4.93 5.91
N GLY A 115 -29.29 4.30 6.64
CA GLY A 115 -30.75 4.42 6.46
C GLY A 115 -31.37 5.65 7.13
N TRP A 116 -30.67 6.33 8.01
CA TRP A 116 -31.20 7.40 8.84
C TRP A 116 -30.97 8.80 8.23
N LEU A 117 -31.72 9.79 8.77
CA LEU A 117 -31.54 11.21 8.46
C LEU A 117 -30.21 11.72 9.07
N VAL A 118 -29.10 11.51 8.36
CA VAL A 118 -27.75 11.87 8.84
C VAL A 118 -27.18 12.99 7.96
N THR A 119 -26.49 13.96 8.55
CA THR A 119 -25.79 15.03 7.79
C THR A 119 -24.60 14.46 7.05
N THR A 120 -24.14 15.19 6.02
CA THR A 120 -22.90 14.84 5.30
C THR A 120 -21.72 14.80 6.25
N THR A 121 -21.59 15.82 7.11
CA THR A 121 -20.51 15.88 8.10
C THR A 121 -20.54 14.69 9.06
N ALA A 122 -21.71 14.29 9.55
CA ALA A 122 -21.84 13.10 10.40
C ALA A 122 -21.47 11.83 9.62
N LEU A 123 -21.85 11.73 8.35
CA LEU A 123 -21.50 10.61 7.50
C LEU A 123 -19.98 10.50 7.28
N LEU A 124 -19.31 11.63 7.04
CA LEU A 124 -17.85 11.68 6.93
C LEU A 124 -17.19 11.22 8.24
N ARG A 125 -17.70 11.67 9.39
CA ARG A 125 -17.22 11.23 10.72
C ARG A 125 -17.47 9.74 10.98
N PHE A 126 -18.59 9.19 10.53
CA PHE A 126 -18.85 7.75 10.62
C PHE A 126 -17.89 6.94 9.77
N ASN A 127 -17.58 7.41 8.56
CA ASN A 127 -16.59 6.75 7.70
C ASN A 127 -15.18 6.83 8.29
N GLU A 128 -14.78 7.98 8.83
CA GLU A 128 -13.51 8.13 9.54
C GLU A 128 -13.41 7.16 10.73
N LEU A 129 -14.47 7.10 11.55
CA LEU A 129 -14.53 6.15 12.67
C LEU A 129 -14.46 4.70 12.17
N LYS A 130 -15.14 4.37 11.07
CA LYS A 130 -15.07 3.04 10.47
C LYS A 130 -13.66 2.69 10.01
N ILE A 131 -12.97 3.64 9.35
CA ILE A 131 -11.58 3.48 8.91
C ILE A 131 -10.64 3.28 10.12
N SER A 132 -10.80 4.10 11.18
CA SER A 132 -9.96 4.02 12.38
C SER A 132 -10.13 2.71 13.17
N LYS A 133 -11.28 2.06 13.03
CA LYS A 133 -11.60 0.79 13.70
C LYS A 133 -11.28 -0.45 12.85
N CYS A 134 -10.88 -0.28 11.60
CA CYS A 134 -10.49 -1.40 10.77
C CYS A 134 -9.22 -2.07 11.30
N ARG A 135 -9.32 -3.36 11.57
CA ARG A 135 -8.18 -4.23 11.86
C ARG A 135 -7.70 -4.85 10.55
N GLY A 136 -6.42 -4.68 10.26
CA GLY A 136 -5.79 -5.16 9.05
C GLY A 136 -5.84 -4.18 7.86
N MET A 137 -4.71 -4.11 7.15
CA MET A 137 -4.49 -3.14 6.07
C MET A 137 -5.48 -3.33 4.91
N THR A 138 -5.74 -4.57 4.52
CA THR A 138 -6.62 -4.92 3.39
C THR A 138 -8.04 -4.38 3.60
N LYS A 139 -8.64 -4.65 4.77
CA LYS A 139 -9.98 -4.19 5.11
C LYS A 139 -10.07 -2.67 5.21
N ARG A 140 -9.01 -2.05 5.75
CA ARG A 140 -8.91 -0.59 5.81
C ARG A 140 -8.90 0.02 4.41
N GLN A 141 -8.12 -0.52 3.48
CA GLN A 141 -8.08 -0.07 2.09
C GLN A 141 -9.45 -0.18 1.42
N ASP A 142 -10.17 -1.31 1.59
CA ASP A 142 -11.51 -1.49 1.02
C ASP A 142 -12.50 -0.43 1.54
N VAL A 143 -12.46 -0.13 2.83
CA VAL A 143 -13.31 0.91 3.44
C VAL A 143 -12.95 2.30 2.94
N GLN A 144 -11.65 2.60 2.79
CA GLN A 144 -11.18 3.88 2.26
C GLN A 144 -11.58 4.07 0.79
N ILE A 145 -11.45 3.04 -0.05
CA ILE A 145 -11.90 3.10 -1.45
C ILE A 145 -13.41 3.29 -1.55
N ALA A 146 -14.18 2.54 -0.77
CA ALA A 146 -15.64 2.72 -0.72
C ALA A 146 -16.03 4.14 -0.26
N PHE A 147 -15.27 4.74 0.66
CA PHE A 147 -15.45 6.12 1.08
C PHE A 147 -15.14 7.10 -0.05
N ILE A 148 -14.04 6.93 -0.78
CA ILE A 148 -13.66 7.77 -1.92
C ILE A 148 -14.75 7.71 -3.01
N ASP A 149 -15.25 6.52 -3.33
CA ASP A 149 -16.29 6.34 -4.35
C ASP A 149 -17.64 6.95 -3.91
N GLU A 150 -17.99 6.82 -2.65
CA GLU A 150 -19.19 7.47 -2.09
C GLU A 150 -19.03 9.00 -2.11
N ALA A 151 -17.86 9.50 -1.74
CA ALA A 151 -17.54 10.90 -1.71
C ALA A 151 -17.59 11.55 -3.10
N LYS A 152 -17.09 10.88 -4.12
CA LYS A 152 -17.16 11.35 -5.52
C LYS A 152 -18.60 11.52 -6.02
N LYS A 153 -19.54 10.70 -5.55
CA LYS A 153 -20.95 10.83 -5.90
C LYS A 153 -21.60 12.10 -5.34
N TRP A 154 -20.95 12.72 -4.36
CA TRP A 154 -21.50 13.89 -3.68
C TRP A 154 -21.06 15.21 -4.30
N ASP A 155 -20.06 15.20 -5.20
CA ASP A 155 -19.46 16.38 -5.85
C ASP A 155 -19.17 17.52 -4.85
N LEU A 156 -18.71 17.16 -3.66
CA LEU A 156 -18.51 18.08 -2.55
C LEU A 156 -17.09 18.62 -2.58
N PHE A 157 -16.95 19.93 -2.86
CA PHE A 157 -15.68 20.64 -2.84
C PHE A 157 -15.59 21.65 -1.70
N ASP A 158 -16.27 21.40 -0.59
CA ASP A 158 -16.19 22.24 0.61
C ASP A 158 -14.93 21.92 1.43
N ARG A 159 -14.42 22.92 2.17
CA ARG A 159 -13.24 22.79 3.04
C ARG A 159 -13.37 21.67 4.06
N GLU A 160 -14.58 21.48 4.64
CA GLU A 160 -14.82 20.41 5.60
C GLU A 160 -14.71 19.03 4.94
N TYR A 161 -15.19 18.90 3.72
CA TYR A 161 -15.07 17.68 2.94
C TYR A 161 -13.61 17.34 2.63
N ILE A 162 -12.85 18.32 2.14
CA ILE A 162 -11.42 18.13 1.83
C ILE A 162 -10.66 17.66 3.07
N LYS A 163 -10.94 18.18 4.24
CA LYS A 163 -10.34 17.77 5.51
C LYS A 163 -10.48 16.27 5.78
N TYR A 164 -11.61 15.66 5.42
CA TYR A 164 -11.82 14.21 5.60
C TYR A 164 -11.38 13.39 4.39
N TYR A 165 -11.40 13.97 3.20
CA TYR A 165 -11.09 13.28 1.95
C TYR A 165 -9.59 13.14 1.72
N LEU A 166 -8.83 14.21 1.90
CA LEU A 166 -7.38 14.24 1.67
C LEU A 166 -6.62 13.17 2.46
N PRO A 167 -6.84 12.97 3.77
CA PRO A 167 -6.14 11.96 4.54
C PRO A 167 -6.39 10.51 4.07
N ASN A 168 -7.45 10.30 3.28
CA ASN A 168 -7.80 8.98 2.74
C ASN A 168 -7.42 8.82 1.26
N LEU A 169 -6.96 9.88 0.60
CA LEU A 169 -6.62 9.84 -0.82
C LEU A 169 -5.37 9.02 -1.11
N ASP A 170 -4.45 8.96 -0.15
CA ASP A 170 -3.22 8.17 -0.23
C ASP A 170 -3.48 6.67 -0.45
N VAL A 171 -4.66 6.18 -0.08
CA VAL A 171 -5.03 4.79 -0.34
C VAL A 171 -4.97 4.45 -1.83
N LEU A 172 -5.34 5.38 -2.72
CA LEU A 172 -5.24 5.16 -4.17
C LEU A 172 -3.79 4.86 -4.59
N PHE A 173 -2.84 5.57 -3.99
CA PHE A 173 -1.43 5.31 -4.20
C PHE A 173 -1.01 3.95 -3.61
N ARG A 174 -1.39 3.68 -2.36
CA ARG A 174 -1.04 2.43 -1.63
C ARG A 174 -1.60 1.16 -2.27
N ILE A 175 -2.67 1.26 -3.05
CA ILE A 175 -3.23 0.12 -3.81
C ILE A 175 -2.70 0.02 -5.23
N GLY A 176 -1.86 0.98 -5.68
CA GLY A 176 -1.27 1.03 -7.00
C GLY A 176 -2.10 1.76 -8.06
N ALA A 177 -3.17 2.45 -7.68
CA ALA A 177 -4.02 3.23 -8.59
C ALA A 177 -3.40 4.61 -8.90
N ILE A 178 -2.17 4.63 -9.41
CA ILE A 178 -1.34 5.83 -9.57
C ILE A 178 -2.01 6.90 -10.44
N LYS A 179 -2.54 6.53 -11.61
CA LYS A 179 -3.27 7.47 -12.48
C LYS A 179 -4.51 8.06 -11.81
N ALA A 180 -5.27 7.24 -11.08
CA ALA A 180 -6.44 7.71 -10.37
C ALA A 180 -6.04 8.71 -9.27
N PHE A 181 -4.96 8.42 -8.56
CA PHE A 181 -4.39 9.31 -7.56
C PHE A 181 -3.92 10.63 -8.18
N GLU A 182 -3.16 10.60 -9.27
CA GLU A 182 -2.66 11.78 -9.99
C GLU A 182 -3.82 12.67 -10.49
N ASN A 183 -4.87 12.07 -11.03
CA ASN A 183 -6.06 12.77 -11.46
C ASN A 183 -6.79 13.49 -10.30
N GLU A 184 -6.93 12.84 -9.15
CA GLU A 184 -7.53 13.46 -7.96
C GLU A 184 -6.63 14.58 -7.41
N CYS A 185 -5.32 14.35 -7.35
CA CYS A 185 -4.34 15.37 -6.97
C CYS A 185 -4.45 16.62 -7.85
N SER A 186 -4.59 16.45 -9.15
CA SER A 186 -4.71 17.57 -10.11
C SER A 186 -5.98 18.38 -9.89
N LYS A 187 -7.11 17.71 -9.59
CA LYS A 187 -8.39 18.38 -9.31
C LYS A 187 -8.40 19.16 -7.99
N LEU A 188 -7.76 18.59 -6.96
CA LEU A 188 -7.86 19.07 -5.58
C LEU A 188 -6.75 20.03 -5.17
N SER A 189 -5.66 20.13 -5.94
CA SER A 189 -4.49 20.95 -5.58
C SER A 189 -4.82 22.43 -5.28
N ARG A 190 -5.84 22.99 -5.94
CA ARG A 190 -6.31 24.37 -5.71
C ARG A 190 -6.96 24.59 -4.33
N PHE A 191 -7.39 23.52 -3.68
CA PHE A 191 -8.04 23.57 -2.36
C PHE A 191 -7.10 23.20 -1.23
N ASP A 192 -5.92 22.66 -1.55
CA ASP A 192 -4.94 22.23 -0.57
C ASP A 192 -4.15 23.43 -0.03
N LYS A 193 -4.48 23.83 1.18
CA LYS A 193 -3.78 24.90 1.90
C LYS A 193 -2.66 24.38 2.80
N THR A 194 -2.64 23.07 3.06
CA THR A 194 -1.70 22.46 3.98
C THR A 194 -0.43 21.96 3.29
N GLY A 195 -0.42 21.92 1.95
CA GLY A 195 0.67 21.33 1.18
C GLY A 195 0.65 19.80 1.13
N TYR A 196 -0.40 19.16 1.67
CA TYR A 196 -0.56 17.71 1.67
C TYR A 196 -0.50 17.13 0.26
N MET A 197 -1.18 17.78 -0.70
CA MET A 197 -1.16 17.36 -2.10
C MET A 197 0.20 17.58 -2.77
N LEU A 198 0.95 18.59 -2.35
CA LEU A 198 2.31 18.82 -2.84
C LEU A 198 3.23 17.69 -2.42
N SER A 199 3.15 17.22 -1.17
CA SER A 199 3.96 16.10 -0.70
C SER A 199 3.67 14.81 -1.49
N PHE A 200 2.41 14.53 -1.83
CA PHE A 200 2.07 13.40 -2.70
C PHE A 200 2.53 13.57 -4.15
N LYS A 201 2.46 14.77 -4.70
CA LYS A 201 3.04 15.06 -6.03
C LYS A 201 4.55 14.86 -6.04
N THR A 202 5.23 15.22 -4.95
CA THR A 202 6.66 14.94 -4.74
C THR A 202 6.92 13.44 -4.79
N TYR A 203 6.09 12.66 -4.10
CA TYR A 203 6.19 11.21 -4.11
C TYR A 203 5.93 10.60 -5.51
N LEU A 204 4.95 11.11 -6.24
CA LEU A 204 4.71 10.69 -7.63
C LEU A 204 5.90 11.00 -8.54
N ALA A 205 6.52 12.17 -8.39
CA ALA A 205 7.71 12.53 -9.14
C ALA A 205 8.86 11.56 -8.83
N HIS A 206 9.07 11.23 -7.55
CA HIS A 206 10.03 10.22 -7.13
C HIS A 206 9.74 8.84 -7.75
N ASN A 207 8.49 8.39 -7.73
CA ASN A 207 8.09 7.10 -8.31
C ASN A 207 8.26 7.04 -9.84
N ASN A 208 8.20 8.20 -10.49
CA ASN A 208 8.48 8.36 -11.93
C ASN A 208 9.96 8.64 -12.23
N PHE A 209 10.85 8.62 -11.24
CA PHE A 209 12.27 8.97 -11.33
C PHE A 209 12.53 10.42 -11.79
N ASP A 210 11.59 11.34 -11.55
CA ASP A 210 11.69 12.75 -11.92
C ASP A 210 12.14 13.60 -10.71
N TYR A 211 13.43 13.50 -10.38
CA TYR A 211 13.99 14.12 -9.18
C TYR A 211 14.07 15.64 -9.28
N GLU A 212 14.22 16.21 -10.48
CA GLU A 212 14.19 17.67 -10.67
C GLU A 212 12.83 18.24 -10.31
N LYS A 213 11.76 17.62 -10.83
CA LYS A 213 10.38 18.00 -10.50
C LYS A 213 10.07 17.78 -9.03
N MET A 214 10.65 16.73 -8.44
CA MET A 214 10.48 16.44 -7.01
C MET A 214 11.08 17.56 -6.16
N GLU A 215 12.30 18.03 -6.44
CA GLU A 215 12.93 19.17 -5.74
C GLU A 215 12.14 20.46 -5.93
N GLU A 216 11.66 20.73 -7.16
CA GLU A 216 10.81 21.88 -7.44
C GLU A 216 9.53 21.88 -6.61
N LEU A 217 8.84 20.75 -6.54
CA LEU A 217 7.61 20.61 -5.77
C LEU A 217 7.86 20.71 -4.27
N GLU A 218 8.95 20.10 -3.78
CA GLU A 218 9.32 20.14 -2.36
C GLU A 218 9.65 21.55 -1.89
N SER A 219 10.33 22.34 -2.73
CA SER A 219 10.63 23.73 -2.40
C SER A 219 9.37 24.60 -2.19
N LYS A 220 8.23 24.17 -2.71
CA LYS A 220 6.92 24.82 -2.56
C LYS A 220 6.11 24.27 -1.38
N CYS A 221 6.56 23.18 -0.74
CA CYS A 221 5.87 22.65 0.42
C CYS A 221 5.98 23.61 1.61
N PRO A 222 4.88 23.88 2.33
CA PRO A 222 4.92 24.68 3.52
C PRO A 222 5.84 24.05 4.58
N ASP A 223 6.56 24.85 5.32
CA ASP A 223 7.40 24.37 6.43
C ASP A 223 6.52 24.21 7.67
N THR A 224 5.71 23.16 7.66
CA THR A 224 4.81 22.77 8.75
C THR A 224 5.39 21.59 9.51
N ASP A 225 4.92 21.40 10.76
CA ASP A 225 5.32 20.27 11.62
C ASP A 225 4.37 19.08 11.51
N ASP A 226 3.58 19.01 10.46
CA ASP A 226 2.57 17.97 10.24
C ASP A 226 3.11 16.77 9.42
N GLU A 227 2.26 15.77 9.28
CA GLU A 227 2.58 14.54 8.54
C GLU A 227 2.96 14.81 7.08
N SER A 228 2.41 15.84 6.44
CA SER A 228 2.73 16.18 5.06
C SER A 228 4.18 16.64 4.91
N ARG A 229 4.69 17.39 5.88
CA ARG A 229 6.10 17.79 5.90
C ARG A 229 7.03 16.61 6.13
N LEU A 230 6.64 15.69 7.01
CA LEU A 230 7.40 14.44 7.23
C LEU A 230 7.53 13.63 5.94
N VAL A 231 6.42 13.40 5.22
CA VAL A 231 6.41 12.68 3.93
C VAL A 231 7.30 13.37 2.90
N SER A 232 7.24 14.70 2.83
CA SER A 232 8.08 15.49 1.92
C SER A 232 9.58 15.33 2.25
N LEU A 233 9.95 15.35 3.52
CA LEU A 233 11.35 15.18 3.96
C LEU A 233 11.87 13.76 3.69
N ILE A 234 11.06 12.72 3.93
CA ILE A 234 11.37 11.34 3.59
C ILE A 234 11.66 11.20 2.09
N ASN A 235 10.78 11.72 1.23
CA ASN A 235 11.00 11.68 -0.21
C ASN A 235 12.28 12.40 -0.63
N LYS A 236 12.58 13.53 0.01
CA LYS A 236 13.79 14.30 -0.24
C LYS A 236 15.06 13.55 0.19
N PHE A 237 15.01 12.86 1.33
CA PHE A 237 16.09 11.99 1.76
C PHE A 237 16.35 10.89 0.73
N CYS A 238 15.32 10.16 0.29
CA CYS A 238 15.47 9.12 -0.73
C CYS A 238 16.08 9.65 -2.04
N ALA A 239 15.71 10.86 -2.48
CA ALA A 239 16.29 11.46 -3.68
C ALA A 239 17.77 11.81 -3.51
N TYR A 240 18.14 12.37 -2.36
CA TYR A 240 19.54 12.68 -2.08
C TYR A 240 20.41 11.44 -1.85
N GLU A 241 19.81 10.37 -1.30
CA GLU A 241 20.44 9.06 -1.24
C GLU A 241 20.70 8.51 -2.65
N ALA A 242 19.69 8.56 -3.52
CA ALA A 242 19.80 8.12 -4.91
C ALA A 242 20.87 8.90 -5.70
N SER A 243 21.00 10.21 -5.45
CA SER A 243 22.02 11.06 -6.08
C SER A 243 23.38 11.09 -5.36
N GLY A 244 23.48 10.47 -4.18
CA GLY A 244 24.72 10.42 -3.40
C GLY A 244 25.10 11.75 -2.71
N GLU A 245 24.15 12.67 -2.52
CA GLU A 245 24.37 14.02 -1.99
C GLU A 245 24.43 14.07 -0.45
N LYS A 246 25.52 13.56 0.15
CA LYS A 246 25.68 13.37 1.60
C LYS A 246 25.41 14.62 2.44
N GLU A 247 25.89 15.80 2.01
CA GLU A 247 25.70 17.05 2.76
C GLU A 247 24.22 17.47 2.79
N LYS A 248 23.52 17.29 1.69
CA LYS A 248 22.06 17.57 1.65
C LYS A 248 21.27 16.57 2.50
N MET A 249 21.65 15.28 2.49
CA MET A 249 21.06 14.27 3.38
C MET A 249 21.21 14.66 4.84
N LYS A 250 22.37 15.16 5.29
CA LYS A 250 22.61 15.61 6.67
C LYS A 250 21.61 16.69 7.11
N VAL A 251 21.30 17.63 6.22
CA VAL A 251 20.32 18.69 6.50
C VAL A 251 18.92 18.10 6.68
N VAL A 252 18.52 17.16 5.82
CA VAL A 252 17.22 16.51 5.92
C VAL A 252 17.12 15.67 7.19
N ILE A 253 18.16 14.91 7.52
CA ILE A 253 18.21 14.08 8.75
C ILE A 253 18.06 14.93 10.00
N SER A 254 18.66 16.12 10.07
CA SER A 254 18.47 17.01 11.22
C SER A 254 17.00 17.36 11.47
N LYS A 255 16.23 17.61 10.40
CA LYS A 255 14.79 17.86 10.46
C LYS A 255 13.98 16.59 10.78
N LEU A 256 14.35 15.44 10.24
CA LEU A 256 13.71 14.17 10.57
C LEU A 256 13.89 13.79 12.05
N LEU A 257 15.04 14.11 12.65
CA LEU A 257 15.27 13.93 14.09
C LEU A 257 14.33 14.77 14.95
N ASP A 258 13.91 15.95 14.49
CA ASP A 258 12.93 16.77 15.21
C ASP A 258 11.56 16.09 15.27
N PHE A 259 11.12 15.44 14.18
CA PHE A 259 9.91 14.61 14.17
C PHE A 259 10.03 13.41 15.13
N LYS A 260 11.18 12.73 15.13
CA LYS A 260 11.46 11.65 16.11
C LYS A 260 11.37 12.15 17.54
N ARG A 261 11.97 13.31 17.87
CA ARG A 261 11.93 13.93 19.22
C ARG A 261 10.51 14.27 19.66
N LYS A 262 9.61 14.59 18.73
CA LYS A 262 8.17 14.80 18.99
C LYS A 262 7.41 13.51 19.26
N GLY A 263 8.07 12.35 19.22
CA GLY A 263 7.46 11.03 19.47
C GLY A 263 6.66 10.48 18.29
N ILE A 264 6.88 10.96 17.09
CA ILE A 264 6.21 10.44 15.89
C ILE A 264 6.81 9.08 15.54
N ILE A 265 5.97 8.05 15.57
CA ILE A 265 6.32 6.68 15.15
C ILE A 265 5.93 6.52 13.69
N ASN A 266 6.92 6.51 12.80
CA ASN A 266 6.74 6.32 11.37
C ASN A 266 7.85 5.40 10.84
N ILE A 267 7.51 4.34 10.12
CA ILE A 267 8.42 3.30 9.66
C ILE A 267 9.51 3.89 8.74
N GLU A 268 9.11 4.70 7.79
CA GLU A 268 10.01 5.31 6.82
C GLU A 268 11.02 6.24 7.50
N LEU A 269 10.56 7.03 8.49
CA LEU A 269 11.42 7.88 9.31
C LEU A 269 12.54 7.07 9.98
N TYR A 270 12.18 5.97 10.65
CA TYR A 270 13.19 5.15 11.34
C TYR A 270 14.10 4.41 10.36
N ARG A 271 13.58 3.99 9.21
CA ARG A 271 14.39 3.38 8.15
C ARG A 271 15.41 4.36 7.60
N ASP A 272 15.02 5.59 7.25
CA ASP A 272 15.91 6.61 6.71
C ASP A 272 17.00 7.00 7.71
N LEU A 273 16.65 7.14 8.99
CA LEU A 273 17.62 7.38 10.05
C LEU A 273 18.61 6.22 10.17
N MET A 274 18.16 4.96 10.09
CA MET A 274 19.02 3.79 10.15
C MET A 274 19.96 3.72 8.95
N ILE A 275 19.46 3.91 7.73
CA ILE A 275 20.26 3.96 6.50
C ILE A 275 21.35 5.04 6.63
N TYR A 276 20.97 6.24 7.10
CA TYR A 276 21.92 7.32 7.22
C TYR A 276 23.04 7.01 8.21
N TYR A 277 22.72 6.56 9.43
CA TYR A 277 23.73 6.31 10.45
C TYR A 277 24.56 5.05 10.20
N ASP A 278 23.95 3.96 9.74
CA ASP A 278 24.63 2.70 9.52
C ASP A 278 25.39 2.67 8.17
N GLU A 279 24.71 3.03 7.06
CA GLU A 279 25.23 2.82 5.72
C GLU A 279 25.97 4.03 5.14
N ILE A 280 25.50 5.26 5.43
CA ILE A 280 26.05 6.47 4.79
C ILE A 280 27.24 7.06 5.55
N ILE A 281 27.08 7.22 6.88
CA ILE A 281 28.15 7.80 7.71
C ILE A 281 28.89 6.78 8.58
N ALA A 282 28.42 5.54 8.62
CA ALA A 282 29.00 4.44 9.40
C ALA A 282 29.17 4.75 10.91
N ASP A 283 28.25 5.54 11.49
CA ASP A 283 28.21 5.82 12.92
C ASP A 283 27.50 4.68 13.67
N LYS A 284 28.24 3.59 13.91
CA LYS A 284 27.72 2.40 14.59
C LYS A 284 27.13 2.69 15.96
N LYS A 285 27.71 3.64 16.71
CA LYS A 285 27.22 3.97 18.05
C LYS A 285 25.82 4.55 18.01
N THR A 286 25.54 5.47 17.11
CA THR A 286 24.21 6.05 16.94
C THR A 286 23.23 5.03 16.34
N ALA A 287 23.69 4.20 15.40
CA ALA A 287 22.87 3.12 14.83
C ALA A 287 22.48 2.07 15.88
N ASP A 288 23.39 1.68 16.79
CA ASP A 288 23.10 0.76 17.90
C ASP A 288 22.02 1.34 18.85
N ILE A 289 22.14 2.62 19.20
CA ILE A 289 21.14 3.30 20.03
C ILE A 289 19.79 3.33 19.32
N LEU A 290 19.76 3.67 18.05
CA LEU A 290 18.55 3.72 17.24
C LEU A 290 17.88 2.34 17.13
N ALA A 291 18.65 1.27 16.92
CA ALA A 291 18.12 -0.09 16.88
C ALA A 291 17.50 -0.49 18.24
N GLN A 292 18.13 -0.14 19.36
CA GLN A 292 17.58 -0.38 20.70
C GLN A 292 16.31 0.44 20.96
N GLU A 293 16.25 1.68 20.48
CA GLU A 293 15.02 2.49 20.57
C GLU A 293 13.89 1.86 19.76
N ILE A 294 14.16 1.41 18.51
CA ILE A 294 13.17 0.72 17.66
C ILE A 294 12.60 -0.51 18.38
N GLU A 295 13.43 -1.29 19.05
CA GLU A 295 12.98 -2.43 19.84
C GLU A 295 11.97 -2.04 20.94
N GLN A 296 12.06 -0.84 21.48
CA GLN A 296 11.19 -0.36 22.57
C GLN A 296 9.90 0.28 22.06
N LEU A 297 9.80 0.58 20.75
CA LEU A 297 8.60 1.16 20.19
C LEU A 297 7.44 0.16 20.27
N ASN A 298 6.26 0.68 20.59
CA ASN A 298 5.04 -0.12 20.69
C ASN A 298 3.93 0.52 19.84
N PRO A 299 3.99 0.39 18.50
CA PRO A 299 2.96 0.93 17.62
C PRO A 299 1.62 0.21 17.85
N VAL A 300 0.54 0.92 17.56
CA VAL A 300 -0.84 0.41 17.74
C VAL A 300 -1.13 -0.78 16.82
N ASN A 301 -0.51 -0.76 15.63
CA ASN A 301 -0.69 -1.80 14.62
C ASN A 301 0.49 -2.78 14.68
N PHE A 302 0.19 -4.08 14.62
CA PHE A 302 1.22 -5.12 14.64
C PHE A 302 2.03 -5.19 13.33
N ASP A 303 1.44 -4.87 12.20
CA ASP A 303 2.18 -4.81 10.94
C ASP A 303 3.24 -3.70 11.00
N ASP A 304 2.90 -2.56 11.59
CA ASP A 304 3.87 -1.49 11.85
C ASP A 304 4.94 -1.93 12.85
N TYR A 305 4.57 -2.72 13.88
CA TYR A 305 5.52 -3.33 14.79
C TYR A 305 6.50 -4.26 14.07
N LEU A 306 6.01 -5.16 13.21
CA LEU A 306 6.87 -6.07 12.45
C LEU A 306 7.80 -5.32 11.50
N ASN A 307 7.30 -4.30 10.81
CA ASN A 307 8.10 -3.48 9.90
C ASN A 307 9.20 -2.70 10.63
N LEU A 308 8.91 -2.18 11.81
CA LEU A 308 9.91 -1.50 12.65
C LEU A 308 10.96 -2.49 13.16
N ILE A 309 10.53 -3.64 13.67
CA ILE A 309 11.45 -4.70 14.13
C ILE A 309 12.34 -5.20 12.99
N ASP A 310 11.82 -5.28 11.76
CA ASP A 310 12.60 -5.68 10.59
C ASP A 310 13.78 -4.72 10.33
N ILE A 311 13.62 -3.43 10.56
CA ILE A 311 14.71 -2.45 10.46
C ILE A 311 15.85 -2.79 11.44
N ALA A 312 15.52 -3.05 12.70
CA ALA A 312 16.51 -3.43 13.72
C ALA A 312 17.13 -4.81 13.41
N PHE A 313 16.30 -5.76 12.92
CA PHE A 313 16.73 -7.09 12.53
C PHE A 313 17.76 -7.06 11.41
N MET A 314 17.52 -6.30 10.35
CA MET A 314 18.42 -6.13 9.21
C MET A 314 19.74 -5.47 9.65
N TYR A 315 19.67 -4.48 10.53
CA TYR A 315 20.87 -3.87 11.12
C TYR A 315 21.70 -4.89 11.91
N TYR A 316 21.10 -5.65 12.80
CA TYR A 316 21.79 -6.66 13.60
C TYR A 316 22.38 -7.79 12.75
N ARG A 317 21.67 -8.19 11.69
CA ARG A 317 22.13 -9.19 10.74
C ARG A 317 23.38 -8.73 9.99
N ARG A 318 23.40 -7.49 9.47
CA ARG A 318 24.58 -6.91 8.81
C ARG A 318 25.81 -6.82 9.72
N ASN A 319 25.57 -6.58 11.00
CA ASN A 319 26.64 -6.46 11.98
C ASN A 319 26.95 -7.77 12.73
N ASN A 320 26.33 -8.89 12.35
CA ASN A 320 26.51 -10.22 12.96
C ASN A 320 26.20 -10.27 14.48
N TYR A 321 25.22 -9.52 14.94
CA TYR A 321 24.79 -9.51 16.35
C TYR A 321 23.83 -10.66 16.67
N GLN A 322 24.33 -11.90 16.58
CA GLN A 322 23.51 -13.12 16.67
C GLN A 322 22.61 -13.20 17.92
N GLN A 323 23.12 -12.78 19.07
CA GLN A 323 22.32 -12.76 20.32
C GLN A 323 21.12 -11.81 20.23
N LYS A 324 21.31 -10.65 19.59
CA LYS A 324 20.23 -9.68 19.38
C LYS A 324 19.18 -10.21 18.40
N ILE A 325 19.62 -10.84 17.32
CA ILE A 325 18.73 -11.51 16.36
C ILE A 325 17.85 -12.55 17.07
N ASN A 326 18.47 -13.43 17.87
CA ASN A 326 17.75 -14.48 18.61
C ASN A 326 16.73 -13.87 19.58
N SER A 327 17.10 -12.80 20.29
CA SER A 327 16.20 -12.09 21.20
C SER A 327 15.00 -11.47 20.45
N LEU A 328 15.22 -10.89 19.28
CA LEU A 328 14.12 -10.35 18.45
C LEU A 328 13.18 -11.45 17.97
N ILE A 329 13.71 -12.60 17.53
CA ILE A 329 12.89 -13.75 17.12
C ILE A 329 11.98 -14.19 18.28
N GLU A 330 12.54 -14.40 19.48
CA GLU A 330 11.74 -14.77 20.66
C GLU A 330 10.68 -13.72 21.00
N ARG A 331 11.01 -12.46 20.87
CA ARG A 331 10.06 -11.38 21.10
C ARG A 331 8.92 -11.38 20.09
N ILE A 332 9.21 -11.58 18.79
CA ILE A 332 8.17 -11.68 17.75
C ILE A 332 7.26 -12.89 18.06
N ILE A 333 7.84 -14.03 18.44
CA ILE A 333 7.07 -15.22 18.83
C ILE A 333 6.15 -14.90 20.01
N ALA A 334 6.67 -14.24 21.05
CA ALA A 334 5.92 -13.91 22.24
C ALA A 334 4.77 -12.92 21.94
N GLU A 335 5.04 -11.88 21.17
CA GLU A 335 4.01 -10.90 20.77
C GLU A 335 2.96 -11.52 19.85
N ASN A 336 3.38 -12.39 18.93
CA ASN A 336 2.44 -13.09 18.06
C ASN A 336 1.50 -14.04 18.84
N LYS A 337 1.99 -14.68 19.90
CA LYS A 337 1.17 -15.55 20.78
C LYS A 337 0.09 -14.79 21.56
N LYS A 338 0.29 -13.51 21.85
CA LYS A 338 -0.69 -12.68 22.57
C LYS A 338 -1.90 -12.29 21.69
N ARG A 339 -1.81 -12.49 20.40
CA ARG A 339 -2.86 -12.12 19.44
C ARG A 339 -3.95 -13.18 19.37
N GLN A 340 -5.15 -12.77 18.99
CA GLN A 340 -6.21 -13.70 18.68
C GLN A 340 -5.83 -14.55 17.45
N GLN A 341 -6.17 -15.83 17.47
CA GLN A 341 -5.92 -16.73 16.34
C GLN A 341 -6.64 -16.23 15.09
N GLY A 342 -5.87 -15.66 14.16
CA GLY A 342 -6.34 -15.14 12.87
C GLY A 342 -5.34 -15.45 11.77
N ASP A 343 -5.70 -15.15 10.53
CA ASP A 343 -4.86 -15.42 9.36
C ASP A 343 -3.50 -14.74 9.46
N GLU A 344 -3.44 -13.49 9.93
CA GLU A 344 -2.19 -12.74 10.09
C GLU A 344 -1.25 -13.38 11.12
N GLN A 345 -1.80 -13.88 12.23
CA GLN A 345 -1.02 -14.60 13.23
C GLN A 345 -0.40 -15.87 12.63
N MET A 346 -1.20 -16.64 11.89
CA MET A 346 -0.75 -17.86 11.23
C MET A 346 0.31 -17.58 10.16
N ILE A 347 0.11 -16.55 9.33
CA ILE A 347 1.10 -16.13 8.33
C ILE A 347 2.42 -15.72 9.00
N THR A 348 2.37 -15.00 10.11
CA THR A 348 3.57 -14.65 10.87
C THR A 348 4.29 -15.88 11.39
N GLN A 349 3.56 -16.87 11.92
CA GLN A 349 4.16 -18.15 12.35
C GLN A 349 4.87 -18.88 11.20
N ILE A 350 4.24 -18.91 10.03
CA ILE A 350 4.80 -19.57 8.85
C ILE A 350 6.08 -18.86 8.39
N LYS A 351 6.06 -17.54 8.28
CA LYS A 351 7.23 -16.75 7.87
C LYS A 351 8.41 -16.87 8.86
N LEU A 352 8.12 -16.94 10.15
CA LEU A 352 9.13 -17.15 11.19
C LEU A 352 9.89 -18.46 10.99
N MET A 353 9.28 -19.48 10.43
CA MET A 353 9.92 -20.78 10.14
C MET A 353 11.19 -20.58 9.28
N TYR A 354 11.09 -19.81 8.21
CA TYR A 354 12.24 -19.53 7.36
C TYR A 354 13.25 -18.57 8.02
N VAL A 355 12.78 -17.56 8.74
CA VAL A 355 13.66 -16.63 9.47
C VAL A 355 14.50 -17.37 10.51
N MET A 356 13.90 -18.31 11.23
CA MET A 356 14.61 -19.13 12.21
C MET A 356 15.62 -20.06 11.55
N PHE A 357 15.27 -20.67 10.42
CA PHE A 357 16.18 -21.50 9.63
C PHE A 357 17.38 -20.70 9.11
N ASP A 358 17.14 -19.56 8.46
CA ASP A 358 18.16 -18.69 7.86
C ASP A 358 19.16 -18.15 8.91
N ASN A 359 18.75 -18.06 10.18
CA ASN A 359 19.58 -17.63 11.29
C ASN A 359 20.08 -18.77 12.20
N GLY A 360 19.82 -20.01 11.84
CA GLY A 360 20.26 -21.19 12.59
C GLY A 360 19.64 -21.32 14.00
N TYR A 361 18.49 -20.66 14.26
CA TYR A 361 17.89 -20.54 15.59
C TYR A 361 16.68 -21.46 15.76
N ARG A 362 16.79 -22.56 16.52
CA ARG A 362 15.72 -23.49 16.93
C ARG A 362 14.71 -23.87 15.83
N TRP A 363 15.12 -23.78 14.58
CA TRP A 363 14.24 -23.94 13.41
C TRP A 363 13.67 -25.36 13.26
N GLN A 364 14.44 -26.41 13.65
CA GLN A 364 14.04 -27.81 13.49
C GLN A 364 12.78 -28.11 14.29
N GLU A 365 12.83 -27.84 15.60
CA GLU A 365 11.70 -28.07 16.49
C GLU A 365 10.47 -27.24 16.06
N TYR A 366 10.70 -25.98 15.68
CA TYR A 366 9.64 -25.06 15.24
C TYR A 366 8.99 -25.55 13.95
N SER A 367 9.76 -25.90 12.93
CA SER A 367 9.26 -26.36 11.64
C SER A 367 8.51 -27.69 11.74
N VAL A 368 9.02 -28.66 12.49
CA VAL A 368 8.32 -29.93 12.72
C VAL A 368 6.96 -29.71 13.38
N GLY A 369 6.89 -28.81 14.36
CA GLY A 369 5.62 -28.45 15.00
C GLY A 369 4.59 -27.89 14.02
N LEU A 370 5.02 -27.05 13.06
CA LEU A 370 4.14 -26.52 12.00
C LEU A 370 3.74 -27.63 11.01
N PHE A 371 4.65 -28.51 10.60
CA PHE A 371 4.37 -29.60 9.66
C PHE A 371 3.38 -30.62 10.23
N LEU A 372 3.46 -30.93 11.50
CA LEU A 372 2.47 -31.78 12.17
C LEU A 372 1.08 -31.13 12.23
N ASN A 373 1.02 -29.80 12.29
CA ASN A 373 -0.23 -29.04 12.30
C ASN A 373 -0.64 -28.51 10.91
N ARG A 374 -0.05 -29.02 9.81
CA ARG A 374 -0.24 -28.51 8.45
C ARG A 374 -1.69 -28.40 8.00
N THR A 375 -2.52 -29.35 8.39
CA THR A 375 -3.96 -29.36 8.04
C THR A 375 -4.69 -28.13 8.56
N ASN A 376 -4.25 -27.57 9.69
CA ASN A 376 -4.82 -26.36 10.27
C ASN A 376 -4.53 -25.14 9.38
N PHE A 377 -3.33 -25.03 8.83
CA PHE A 377 -2.93 -23.97 7.91
C PHE A 377 -3.59 -24.14 6.54
N LEU A 378 -3.56 -25.37 5.99
CA LEU A 378 -4.13 -25.67 4.69
C LEU A 378 -5.66 -25.52 4.63
N ASN A 379 -6.38 -25.81 5.70
CA ASN A 379 -7.84 -25.65 5.74
C ASN A 379 -8.30 -24.20 5.95
N ARG A 380 -7.40 -23.29 6.31
CA ARG A 380 -7.75 -21.88 6.56
C ARG A 380 -8.06 -21.07 5.29
N GLY A 381 -7.82 -21.63 4.12
CA GLY A 381 -7.98 -20.99 2.82
C GLY A 381 -6.63 -20.58 2.20
N TYR A 382 -6.68 -20.14 0.93
CA TYR A 382 -5.45 -19.91 0.17
C TYR A 382 -4.54 -18.83 0.78
N ARG A 383 -5.08 -17.82 1.46
CA ARG A 383 -4.28 -16.74 2.06
C ARG A 383 -3.24 -17.23 3.07
N VAL A 384 -3.59 -18.24 3.83
CA VAL A 384 -2.70 -18.89 4.81
C VAL A 384 -2.01 -20.10 4.19
N GLY A 385 -2.80 -20.97 3.57
CA GLY A 385 -2.31 -22.26 3.05
C GLY A 385 -1.31 -22.12 1.91
N ALA A 386 -1.49 -21.15 1.00
CA ALA A 386 -0.52 -20.93 -0.06
C ALA A 386 0.82 -20.40 0.46
N VAL A 387 0.79 -19.51 1.47
CA VAL A 387 2.03 -19.05 2.13
C VAL A 387 2.71 -20.22 2.84
N PHE A 388 1.94 -21.11 3.47
CA PHE A 388 2.49 -22.30 4.11
C PHE A 388 3.17 -23.23 3.08
N ILE A 389 2.53 -23.50 1.95
CA ILE A 389 3.10 -24.30 0.86
C ILE A 389 4.39 -23.63 0.34
N GLN A 390 4.34 -22.33 0.04
CA GLN A 390 5.47 -21.57 -0.50
C GLN A 390 6.70 -21.62 0.44
N GLU A 391 6.52 -21.29 1.70
CA GLU A 391 7.64 -21.25 2.66
C GLU A 391 8.17 -22.65 2.97
N THR A 392 7.30 -23.66 2.96
CA THR A 392 7.73 -25.05 3.12
C THR A 392 8.58 -25.52 1.93
N TYR A 393 8.16 -25.26 0.69
CA TYR A 393 8.97 -25.57 -0.49
C TYR A 393 10.29 -24.79 -0.52
N ARG A 394 10.29 -23.54 -0.05
CA ARG A 394 11.51 -22.74 0.07
C ARG A 394 12.52 -23.39 1.00
N LEU A 395 12.07 -23.93 2.15
CA LEU A 395 12.91 -24.70 3.07
C LEU A 395 13.39 -26.01 2.46
N LEU A 396 12.49 -26.78 1.84
CA LEU A 396 12.82 -28.09 1.27
C LEU A 396 13.79 -28.02 0.09
N ARG A 397 13.90 -26.88 -0.59
CA ARG A 397 14.89 -26.65 -1.64
C ARG A 397 16.27 -26.27 -1.09
N ASP A 398 16.39 -25.92 0.16
CA ASP A 398 17.68 -25.59 0.75
C ASP A 398 18.45 -26.87 1.07
N VAL A 399 19.65 -26.99 0.49
CA VAL A 399 20.52 -28.17 0.63
C VAL A 399 20.89 -28.42 2.10
N ASN A 400 21.05 -27.35 2.89
CA ASN A 400 21.36 -27.47 4.31
C ASN A 400 20.21 -28.06 5.11
N PHE A 401 18.97 -27.76 4.72
CA PHE A 401 17.78 -28.35 5.32
C PHE A 401 17.70 -29.87 5.02
N LEU A 402 17.93 -30.25 3.76
CA LEU A 402 17.90 -31.65 3.32
C LEU A 402 18.99 -32.49 4.01
N ASN A 403 20.19 -31.94 4.17
CA ASN A 403 21.31 -32.65 4.82
C ASN A 403 21.10 -32.87 6.31
N ASN A 404 20.27 -32.09 6.98
CA ASN A 404 19.99 -32.24 8.41
C ASN A 404 18.89 -33.27 8.77
N GLN A 405 18.27 -33.91 7.75
CA GLN A 405 17.30 -35.05 7.87
C GLN A 405 16.33 -34.97 9.07
N SER A 406 15.78 -33.81 9.33
CA SER A 406 14.85 -33.63 10.45
C SER A 406 13.43 -34.11 10.13
N LEU A 407 13.15 -34.48 8.88
CA LEU A 407 11.86 -34.97 8.40
C LEU A 407 11.96 -36.45 8.01
N ASN A 408 11.05 -37.27 8.54
CA ASN A 408 10.85 -38.64 8.09
C ASN A 408 10.30 -38.59 6.63
N ASN A 409 10.81 -39.44 5.74
CA ASN A 409 10.38 -39.55 4.36
C ASN A 409 8.86 -39.68 4.21
N GLN A 410 8.23 -40.47 5.08
CA GLN A 410 6.78 -40.65 5.09
C GLN A 410 6.03 -39.31 5.31
N LEU A 411 6.46 -38.47 6.27
CA LEU A 411 5.85 -37.18 6.52
C LEU A 411 6.03 -36.25 5.34
N GLN A 412 7.16 -36.33 4.65
CA GLN A 412 7.45 -35.54 3.44
C GLN A 412 6.52 -35.93 2.29
N ASP A 413 6.34 -37.24 2.04
CA ASP A 413 5.44 -37.75 1.00
C ASP A 413 3.99 -37.36 1.27
N GLU A 414 3.52 -37.45 2.51
CA GLU A 414 2.18 -36.99 2.91
C GLU A 414 2.00 -35.50 2.71
N MET A 415 3.02 -34.69 3.02
CA MET A 415 2.99 -33.26 2.81
C MET A 415 2.87 -32.89 1.33
N PHE A 416 3.64 -33.54 0.45
CA PHE A 416 3.57 -33.29 -0.98
C PHE A 416 2.22 -33.67 -1.58
N ALA A 417 1.63 -34.80 -1.15
CA ALA A 417 0.29 -35.19 -1.56
C ALA A 417 -0.79 -34.17 -1.14
N ASP A 418 -0.69 -33.65 0.09
CA ASP A 418 -1.55 -32.58 0.58
C ASP A 418 -1.34 -31.31 -0.27
N PHE A 419 -0.10 -30.92 -0.53
CA PHE A 419 0.22 -29.70 -1.28
C PHE A 419 -0.31 -29.73 -2.71
N ASP A 420 -0.20 -30.84 -3.43
CA ASP A 420 -0.77 -30.96 -4.79
C ASP A 420 -2.29 -30.78 -4.79
N ARG A 421 -2.97 -31.41 -3.82
CA ARG A 421 -4.42 -31.29 -3.68
C ARG A 421 -4.86 -29.87 -3.40
N TYR A 422 -4.21 -29.17 -2.45
CA TYR A 422 -4.59 -27.82 -2.05
C TYR A 422 -4.15 -26.79 -3.08
N THR A 423 -3.02 -26.96 -3.76
CA THR A 423 -2.53 -26.06 -4.80
C THR A 423 -3.56 -25.91 -5.92
N LYS A 424 -4.16 -26.98 -6.41
CA LYS A 424 -5.20 -26.92 -7.44
C LYS A 424 -6.39 -26.08 -7.01
N ARG A 425 -6.84 -26.28 -5.78
CA ARG A 425 -7.93 -25.52 -5.16
C ARG A 425 -7.58 -24.04 -5.02
N TYR A 426 -6.40 -23.72 -4.50
CA TYR A 426 -5.99 -22.35 -4.26
C TYR A 426 -5.79 -21.55 -5.54
N ILE A 427 -5.26 -22.15 -6.60
CA ILE A 427 -5.15 -21.48 -7.90
C ILE A 427 -6.54 -21.03 -8.37
N SER A 428 -7.55 -21.89 -8.28
CA SER A 428 -8.93 -21.54 -8.65
C SER A 428 -9.51 -20.43 -7.76
N GLU A 429 -9.30 -20.49 -6.46
CA GLU A 429 -9.74 -19.44 -5.51
C GLU A 429 -9.05 -18.11 -5.80
N ILE A 430 -7.74 -18.11 -6.06
CA ILE A 430 -6.95 -16.91 -6.42
C ILE A 430 -7.46 -16.30 -7.73
N GLU A 431 -7.73 -17.11 -8.74
CA GLU A 431 -8.26 -16.63 -10.02
C GLU A 431 -9.65 -15.98 -9.85
N SER A 432 -10.50 -16.58 -9.04
CA SER A 432 -11.81 -16.01 -8.70
C SER A 432 -11.68 -14.68 -7.98
N ASP A 433 -10.77 -14.59 -7.01
CA ASP A 433 -10.52 -13.34 -6.27
C ASP A 433 -9.94 -12.24 -7.19
N ILE A 434 -9.00 -12.59 -8.07
CA ILE A 434 -8.45 -11.63 -9.06
C ILE A 434 -9.55 -11.10 -9.98
N ALA A 435 -10.45 -11.96 -10.44
CA ALA A 435 -11.57 -11.57 -11.31
C ALA A 435 -12.59 -10.68 -10.59
N GLY A 436 -12.77 -10.87 -9.28
CA GLY A 436 -13.68 -10.07 -8.46
C GLY A 436 -13.11 -8.74 -7.97
N LEU A 437 -11.78 -8.53 -8.05
CA LEU A 437 -11.15 -7.29 -7.61
C LEU A 437 -11.31 -6.17 -8.64
N ASP A 438 -11.64 -4.97 -8.16
CA ASP A 438 -11.57 -3.72 -8.94
C ASP A 438 -10.15 -3.50 -9.51
N ASP A 439 -10.07 -2.95 -10.73
CA ASP A 439 -8.79 -2.73 -11.44
C ASP A 439 -7.85 -1.75 -10.73
N ARG A 440 -8.39 -0.93 -9.84
CA ARG A 440 -7.58 -0.02 -9.01
C ARG A 440 -6.69 -0.75 -8.01
N PHE A 441 -7.01 -1.97 -7.59
CA PHE A 441 -6.22 -2.75 -6.64
C PHE A 441 -5.02 -3.44 -7.30
N LEU A 442 -4.16 -2.68 -7.99
CA LEU A 442 -3.00 -3.20 -8.70
C LEU A 442 -2.10 -4.06 -7.81
N TYR A 443 -1.69 -3.53 -6.65
CA TYR A 443 -0.76 -4.24 -5.77
C TYR A 443 -1.36 -5.50 -5.16
N ARG A 444 -2.67 -5.52 -4.90
CA ARG A 444 -3.35 -6.73 -4.43
C ARG A 444 -3.43 -7.79 -5.54
N LYS A 445 -3.80 -7.38 -6.77
CA LYS A 445 -3.78 -8.26 -7.95
C LYS A 445 -2.38 -8.80 -8.21
N ARG A 446 -1.35 -7.93 -8.13
CA ARG A 446 0.05 -8.30 -8.23
C ARG A 446 0.41 -9.40 -7.23
N ASN A 447 0.11 -9.20 -5.95
CA ASN A 447 0.45 -10.15 -4.91
C ASN A 447 -0.24 -11.52 -5.13
N LEU A 448 -1.48 -11.51 -5.59
CA LEU A 448 -2.22 -12.74 -5.93
C LEU A 448 -1.62 -13.44 -7.15
N LEU A 449 -1.23 -12.70 -8.19
CA LEU A 449 -0.57 -13.26 -9.38
C LEU A 449 0.80 -13.84 -9.03
N MET A 450 1.59 -13.17 -8.20
CA MET A 450 2.87 -13.69 -7.73
C MET A 450 2.70 -14.95 -6.88
N LEU A 451 1.69 -14.98 -6.00
CA LEU A 451 1.36 -16.17 -5.22
C LEU A 451 0.92 -17.34 -6.12
N LYS A 452 0.12 -17.06 -7.16
CA LYS A 452 -0.26 -18.06 -8.18
C LYS A 452 0.98 -18.60 -8.89
N GLN A 453 1.90 -17.72 -9.30
CA GLN A 453 3.14 -18.09 -9.97
C GLN A 453 3.98 -19.04 -9.10
N GLU A 454 4.19 -18.71 -7.82
CA GLU A 454 4.95 -19.56 -6.90
C GLU A 454 4.28 -20.94 -6.69
N LEU A 455 2.95 -20.98 -6.57
CA LEU A 455 2.21 -22.23 -6.47
C LEU A 455 2.35 -23.08 -7.74
N LEU A 456 2.28 -22.48 -8.92
CA LEU A 456 2.47 -23.16 -10.19
C LEU A 456 3.89 -23.69 -10.35
N LYS A 457 4.90 -22.88 -10.00
CA LYS A 457 6.30 -23.28 -10.01
C LYS A 457 6.56 -24.53 -9.15
N ASN A 458 5.94 -24.58 -7.99
CA ASN A 458 6.07 -25.74 -7.10
C ASN A 458 5.38 -26.99 -7.64
N LYS A 459 4.26 -26.83 -8.37
CA LYS A 459 3.47 -27.93 -8.93
C LYS A 459 4.08 -28.53 -10.19
N VAL A 460 4.62 -27.67 -11.07
CA VAL A 460 5.09 -28.07 -12.41
C VAL A 460 6.41 -28.85 -12.32
N GLY A 461 7.21 -28.64 -11.25
CA GLY A 461 8.49 -29.31 -11.10
C GLY A 461 9.44 -28.98 -12.26
N ASP A 462 9.90 -30.01 -12.98
CA ASP A 462 10.87 -29.88 -14.06
C ASP A 462 10.26 -29.63 -15.45
N ASP A 463 8.93 -29.41 -15.55
CA ASP A 463 8.30 -29.02 -16.83
C ASP A 463 8.53 -27.54 -17.15
N PHE A 464 9.70 -27.26 -17.67
CA PHE A 464 10.13 -25.91 -18.01
C PHE A 464 9.25 -25.23 -19.08
N VAL A 465 8.64 -25.98 -19.99
CA VAL A 465 7.77 -25.41 -21.05
C VAL A 465 6.48 -24.88 -20.44
N LEU A 466 5.84 -25.70 -19.57
CA LEU A 466 4.62 -25.30 -18.90
C LEU A 466 4.87 -24.16 -17.89
N LEU A 467 5.99 -24.24 -17.15
CA LEU A 467 6.42 -23.18 -16.25
C LEU A 467 6.62 -21.87 -17.02
N ARG A 468 7.32 -21.93 -18.14
CA ARG A 468 7.59 -20.79 -19.01
C ARG A 468 6.29 -20.13 -19.49
N LYS A 469 5.35 -20.94 -20.02
CA LYS A 469 4.05 -20.45 -20.50
C LYS A 469 3.28 -19.74 -19.37
N ASN A 470 3.22 -20.34 -18.20
CA ASN A 470 2.52 -19.76 -17.05
C ASN A 470 3.18 -18.45 -16.58
N ASN A 471 4.51 -18.40 -16.54
CA ASN A 471 5.25 -17.19 -16.15
C ASN A 471 5.06 -16.07 -17.17
N ASP A 472 5.11 -16.37 -18.47
CA ASP A 472 4.89 -15.39 -19.53
C ASP A 472 3.51 -14.73 -19.41
N GLU A 473 2.45 -15.52 -19.23
CA GLU A 473 1.09 -15.00 -19.08
C GLU A 473 0.96 -14.10 -17.84
N ILE A 474 1.55 -14.50 -16.71
CA ILE A 474 1.48 -13.75 -15.47
C ILE A 474 2.28 -12.44 -15.56
N PHE A 475 3.53 -12.50 -16.04
CA PHE A 475 4.39 -11.32 -16.12
C PHE A 475 3.91 -10.33 -17.18
N ASP A 476 3.45 -10.78 -18.33
CA ASP A 476 2.85 -9.90 -19.36
C ASP A 476 1.65 -9.15 -18.79
N ARG A 477 0.80 -9.84 -18.04
CA ARG A 477 -0.34 -9.22 -17.35
C ARG A 477 0.09 -8.21 -16.30
N LEU A 478 1.13 -8.49 -15.50
CA LEU A 478 1.65 -7.58 -14.49
C LEU A 478 2.26 -6.33 -15.12
N ILE A 479 3.05 -6.48 -16.17
CA ILE A 479 3.67 -5.37 -16.91
C ILE A 479 2.57 -4.46 -17.51
N GLU A 480 1.56 -5.07 -18.14
CA GLU A 480 0.46 -4.31 -18.75
C GLU A 480 -0.37 -3.56 -17.69
N MET A 481 -0.62 -4.17 -16.54
CA MET A 481 -1.29 -3.50 -15.42
C MET A 481 -0.50 -2.28 -14.93
N CYS A 482 0.82 -2.41 -14.79
CA CYS A 482 1.70 -1.30 -14.39
C CYS A 482 1.70 -0.19 -15.46
N ARG A 483 1.78 -0.56 -16.75
CA ARG A 483 1.74 0.38 -17.88
C ARG A 483 0.41 1.14 -17.90
N HIS A 484 -0.70 0.44 -17.74
CA HIS A 484 -2.04 1.04 -17.69
C HIS A 484 -2.20 2.02 -16.53
N ASN A 485 -1.69 1.67 -15.35
CA ASN A 485 -1.78 2.50 -14.14
C ASN A 485 -0.67 3.57 -14.03
N GLY A 486 0.33 3.56 -14.91
CA GLY A 486 1.40 4.55 -14.91
C GLY A 486 2.48 4.33 -13.83
N ASP A 487 2.58 3.11 -13.28
CA ASP A 487 3.59 2.75 -12.29
C ASP A 487 4.89 2.30 -12.97
N LYS A 488 5.75 3.27 -13.26
CA LYS A 488 7.00 3.02 -13.99
C LYS A 488 8.01 2.22 -13.17
N ARG A 489 8.05 2.40 -11.86
CA ARG A 489 9.02 1.71 -11.00
C ARG A 489 8.69 0.23 -10.88
N GLU A 490 7.42 -0.12 -10.62
CA GLU A 490 6.95 -1.50 -10.63
C GLU A 490 7.06 -2.14 -12.02
N MET A 491 6.75 -1.38 -13.07
CA MET A 491 6.92 -1.88 -14.45
C MET A 491 8.36 -2.27 -14.73
N LEU A 492 9.34 -1.43 -14.37
CA LEU A 492 10.76 -1.73 -14.53
C LEU A 492 11.15 -2.99 -13.75
N HIS A 493 10.63 -3.14 -12.52
CA HIS A 493 10.86 -4.33 -11.72
C HIS A 493 10.38 -5.60 -12.43
N PHE A 494 9.14 -5.62 -12.92
CA PHE A 494 8.59 -6.81 -13.60
C PHE A 494 9.26 -7.10 -14.94
N LEU A 495 9.67 -6.08 -15.69
CA LEU A 495 10.48 -6.27 -16.90
C LEU A 495 11.78 -7.02 -16.58
N VAL A 496 12.47 -6.63 -15.51
CA VAL A 496 13.73 -7.26 -15.10
C VAL A 496 13.49 -8.69 -14.60
N VAL A 497 12.49 -8.90 -13.74
CA VAL A 497 12.18 -10.25 -13.23
C VAL A 497 11.77 -11.20 -14.36
N HIS A 498 11.00 -10.72 -15.33
CA HIS A 498 10.59 -11.52 -16.48
C HIS A 498 11.76 -11.87 -17.40
N ALA A 499 12.62 -10.89 -17.70
CA ALA A 499 13.82 -11.13 -18.49
C ALA A 499 14.79 -12.11 -17.80
N ASP A 500 14.97 -11.95 -16.47
CA ASP A 500 15.80 -12.86 -15.66
C ASP A 500 15.26 -14.30 -15.71
N ASP A 501 13.95 -14.47 -15.53
CA ASP A 501 13.31 -15.79 -15.59
C ASP A 501 13.52 -16.47 -16.95
N ILE A 502 13.35 -15.75 -18.08
CA ILE A 502 13.58 -16.30 -19.42
C ILE A 502 15.04 -16.70 -19.61
N LEU A 503 15.97 -15.78 -19.36
CA LEU A 503 17.38 -15.97 -19.67
C LEU A 503 18.07 -16.95 -18.72
N THR A 504 17.66 -16.99 -17.46
CA THR A 504 18.21 -17.93 -16.47
C THR A 504 17.77 -19.35 -16.78
N ILE A 505 16.51 -19.58 -17.16
CA ILE A 505 16.01 -20.90 -17.58
C ILE A 505 16.74 -21.35 -18.86
N ASP A 506 16.88 -20.48 -19.88
CA ASP A 506 17.61 -20.82 -21.09
C ASP A 506 19.07 -21.21 -20.79
N ASN A 507 19.73 -20.46 -19.89
CA ASN A 507 21.12 -20.76 -19.52
C ASN A 507 21.23 -22.10 -18.77
N GLN A 508 20.30 -22.39 -17.85
CA GLN A 508 20.28 -23.67 -17.13
C GLN A 508 20.10 -24.85 -18.08
N ILE A 509 19.21 -24.73 -19.06
CA ILE A 509 18.98 -25.78 -20.06
C ILE A 509 20.24 -25.97 -20.93
N ARG A 510 20.93 -24.90 -21.30
CA ARG A 510 22.18 -24.99 -22.08
C ARG A 510 23.35 -25.61 -21.29
N GLU A 511 23.42 -25.33 -19.99
CA GLU A 511 24.44 -25.90 -19.11
C GLU A 511 24.20 -27.39 -18.84
N SER A 512 22.94 -27.79 -18.56
CA SER A 512 22.56 -29.18 -18.31
C SER A 512 22.68 -30.08 -19.57
N GLY A 513 22.52 -29.54 -20.76
CA GLY A 513 22.75 -30.26 -22.02
C GLY A 513 24.22 -30.51 -22.37
N LYS A 514 25.17 -29.91 -21.65
CA LYS A 514 26.62 -30.15 -21.80
C LYS A 514 27.12 -31.31 -20.93
N ASP A 515 26.45 -31.63 -19.87
CA ASP A 515 26.79 -32.75 -19.00
C ASP A 515 26.00 -33.98 -19.49
N ASP A 516 26.65 -34.98 -19.99
CA ASP A 516 26.20 -36.20 -20.69
C ASP A 516 25.26 -37.12 -19.86
N VAL A 517 24.53 -36.60 -18.90
CA VAL A 517 23.70 -37.36 -17.98
C VAL A 517 22.21 -37.13 -18.25
N GLY A 518 21.66 -37.95 -19.12
CA GLY A 518 20.25 -38.41 -19.00
C GLY A 518 19.10 -37.49 -19.36
N TYR A 519 19.28 -36.17 -19.48
CA TYR A 519 18.19 -35.22 -19.76
C TYR A 519 17.95 -34.96 -21.27
N ALA A 520 18.86 -35.38 -22.13
CA ALA A 520 18.87 -35.02 -23.56
C ALA A 520 17.77 -35.62 -24.43
N ASN A 521 16.90 -36.48 -23.89
CA ASN A 521 15.90 -37.22 -24.67
C ASN A 521 14.44 -37.06 -24.21
N THR A 522 14.12 -36.09 -23.42
CA THR A 522 12.74 -35.86 -23.04
C THR A 522 12.01 -35.06 -24.13
N MET A 523 10.75 -35.39 -24.36
CA MET A 523 9.84 -34.67 -25.27
C MET A 523 9.80 -33.15 -24.97
N LEU A 524 10.05 -32.81 -23.74
CA LEU A 524 10.13 -31.47 -23.18
C LEU A 524 11.31 -30.65 -23.74
N GLN A 525 12.51 -31.26 -23.89
CA GLN A 525 13.68 -30.60 -24.46
C GLN A 525 13.44 -30.20 -25.92
N LYS A 526 12.88 -31.13 -26.71
CA LYS A 526 12.55 -30.85 -28.12
C LYS A 526 11.52 -29.73 -28.27
N ASP A 527 10.54 -29.68 -27.40
CA ASP A 527 9.49 -28.66 -27.47
C ASP A 527 10.05 -27.30 -27.04
N TYR A 528 10.93 -27.26 -26.04
CA TYR A 528 11.67 -26.05 -25.68
C TYR A 528 12.55 -25.56 -26.84
N ASP A 529 13.33 -26.42 -27.45
CA ASP A 529 14.23 -26.06 -28.56
C ASP A 529 13.45 -25.46 -29.75
N ASN A 530 12.26 -25.96 -30.03
CA ASN A 530 11.39 -25.42 -31.06
C ASN A 530 10.90 -24.00 -30.79
N HIS A 531 10.73 -23.61 -29.50
CA HIS A 531 10.23 -22.30 -29.12
C HIS A 531 11.33 -21.38 -28.59
N ARG A 532 12.55 -21.86 -28.43
CA ARG A 532 13.68 -21.14 -27.81
C ARG A 532 13.93 -19.78 -28.44
N MET A 533 13.95 -19.71 -29.78
CA MET A 533 14.18 -18.43 -30.46
C MET A 533 13.09 -17.40 -30.17
N ALA A 534 11.83 -17.82 -30.02
CA ALA A 534 10.74 -16.93 -29.64
C ALA A 534 10.95 -16.39 -28.20
N TYR A 535 11.38 -17.24 -27.27
CA TYR A 535 11.68 -16.84 -25.90
C TYR A 535 12.87 -15.86 -25.84
N ILE A 536 13.95 -16.13 -26.55
CA ILE A 536 15.11 -15.23 -26.60
C ILE A 536 14.75 -13.88 -27.23
N ASN A 537 14.00 -13.86 -28.34
CA ASN A 537 13.51 -12.62 -28.94
C ASN A 537 12.63 -11.82 -27.96
N LYS A 538 11.78 -12.51 -27.18
CA LYS A 538 10.99 -11.87 -26.12
C LYS A 538 11.88 -11.27 -25.06
N ALA A 539 12.88 -11.99 -24.56
CA ALA A 539 13.84 -11.48 -23.60
C ALA A 539 14.62 -10.26 -24.12
N GLU A 540 15.06 -10.29 -25.37
CA GLU A 540 15.72 -9.15 -26.01
C GLU A 540 14.82 -7.90 -26.05
N ASN A 541 13.54 -8.08 -26.38
CA ASN A 541 12.56 -6.98 -26.36
C ASN A 541 12.37 -6.40 -24.95
N LEU A 542 12.26 -7.25 -23.93
CA LEU A 542 12.19 -6.82 -22.53
C LEU A 542 13.46 -6.05 -22.11
N VAL A 543 14.63 -6.58 -22.47
CA VAL A 543 15.93 -5.91 -22.17
C VAL A 543 16.01 -4.57 -22.90
N CYS A 544 15.56 -4.46 -24.14
CA CYS A 544 15.49 -3.18 -24.86
C CYS A 544 14.57 -2.17 -24.15
N GLU A 545 13.41 -2.60 -23.64
CA GLU A 545 12.50 -1.75 -22.89
C GLU A 545 13.14 -1.28 -21.56
N ILE A 546 13.80 -2.19 -20.83
CA ILE A 546 14.58 -1.86 -19.62
C ILE A 546 15.64 -0.79 -19.94
N VAL A 547 16.42 -1.02 -20.99
CA VAL A 547 17.49 -0.08 -21.42
C VAL A 547 16.91 1.29 -21.74
N ASN A 548 15.79 1.35 -22.47
CA ASN A 548 15.12 2.62 -22.78
C ASN A 548 14.67 3.35 -21.51
N MET A 549 14.20 2.63 -20.51
CA MET A 549 13.83 3.22 -19.22
C MET A 549 15.06 3.72 -18.45
N LEU A 550 16.20 3.03 -18.51
CA LEU A 550 17.44 3.42 -17.82
C LEU A 550 18.15 4.59 -18.49
N TYR A 551 18.20 4.64 -19.83
CA TYR A 551 18.89 5.71 -20.58
C TYR A 551 18.30 7.10 -20.36
N LEU A 552 17.03 7.20 -20.05
CA LEU A 552 16.35 8.48 -19.80
C LEU A 552 16.67 9.05 -18.40
N ARG A 553 17.56 8.38 -17.64
CA ARG A 553 17.82 8.72 -16.24
C ARG A 553 19.21 9.24 -16.04
N LYS A 554 19.33 10.28 -15.25
CA LYS A 554 20.61 10.70 -14.68
C LYS A 554 21.10 9.63 -13.70
N TYR A 555 22.34 9.77 -13.23
CA TYR A 555 22.89 8.92 -12.18
C TYR A 555 21.89 8.79 -11.02
N ASP A 556 21.41 7.57 -10.82
CA ASP A 556 20.44 7.23 -9.78
C ASP A 556 20.86 5.90 -9.14
N LYS A 557 21.42 5.98 -7.93
CA LYS A 557 21.93 4.81 -7.20
C LYS A 557 20.84 3.76 -6.95
N SER A 558 19.58 4.17 -6.83
CA SER A 558 18.45 3.24 -6.68
C SER A 558 18.21 2.36 -7.92
N LEU A 559 18.76 2.75 -9.07
CA LEU A 559 18.71 1.98 -10.31
C LEU A 559 19.86 1.00 -10.48
N ALA A 560 20.86 1.03 -9.60
CA ALA A 560 22.05 0.18 -9.71
C ALA A 560 21.71 -1.32 -9.80
N TYR A 561 20.69 -1.76 -9.06
CA TYR A 561 20.14 -3.11 -9.16
C TYR A 561 19.77 -3.48 -10.60
N TYR A 562 19.01 -2.62 -11.26
CA TYR A 562 18.56 -2.86 -12.64
C TYR A 562 19.72 -2.78 -13.66
N VAL A 563 20.70 -1.93 -13.39
CA VAL A 563 21.89 -1.78 -14.25
C VAL A 563 22.76 -3.04 -14.21
N ILE A 564 23.00 -3.63 -13.02
CA ILE A 564 23.81 -4.86 -12.93
C ILE A 564 23.07 -6.06 -13.55
N TYR A 565 21.74 -6.14 -13.39
CA TYR A 565 20.93 -7.15 -14.07
C TYR A 565 20.97 -6.97 -15.60
N THR A 566 20.94 -5.73 -16.10
CA THR A 566 21.05 -5.46 -17.54
C THR A 566 22.41 -5.93 -18.08
N ALA A 567 23.50 -5.69 -17.35
CA ALA A 567 24.81 -6.23 -17.69
C ALA A 567 24.82 -7.76 -17.72
N TYR A 568 24.16 -8.39 -16.76
CA TYR A 568 24.00 -9.85 -16.66
C TYR A 568 23.18 -10.41 -17.84
N PHE A 569 22.09 -9.76 -18.22
CA PHE A 569 21.29 -10.18 -19.37
C PHE A 569 22.08 -10.14 -20.68
N TYR A 570 22.85 -9.08 -20.91
CA TYR A 570 23.72 -9.02 -22.07
C TYR A 570 24.86 -10.04 -22.02
N MET A 571 25.33 -10.43 -20.84
CA MET A 571 26.23 -11.58 -20.68
C MET A 571 25.56 -12.88 -21.11
N LEU A 572 24.33 -13.15 -20.69
CA LEU A 572 23.56 -14.34 -21.07
C LEU A 572 23.22 -14.38 -22.57
N LEU A 573 22.98 -13.21 -23.15
CA LEU A 573 22.77 -13.01 -24.60
C LEU A 573 24.09 -12.99 -25.40
N GLU A 574 25.24 -13.28 -24.76
CA GLU A 574 26.56 -13.32 -25.36
C GLU A 574 27.02 -11.99 -26.00
N ASN A 575 26.43 -10.87 -25.61
CA ASN A 575 26.77 -9.53 -26.08
C ASN A 575 27.75 -8.83 -25.13
N ARG A 576 29.06 -9.15 -25.25
CA ARG A 576 30.10 -8.67 -24.36
C ARG A 576 30.21 -7.14 -24.34
N GLN A 577 30.09 -6.48 -25.49
CA GLN A 577 30.25 -5.03 -25.59
C GLN A 577 29.19 -4.30 -24.76
N ARG A 578 27.93 -4.70 -24.86
CA ARG A 578 26.83 -4.13 -24.06
C ARG A 578 26.92 -4.55 -22.60
N SER A 579 27.28 -5.79 -22.30
CA SER A 579 27.50 -6.24 -20.91
C SER A 579 28.60 -5.38 -20.24
N LEU A 580 29.72 -5.14 -20.88
CA LEU A 580 30.82 -4.31 -20.37
C LEU A 580 30.36 -2.85 -20.17
N PHE A 581 29.58 -2.30 -21.10
CA PHE A 581 29.06 -0.94 -20.98
C PHE A 581 28.24 -0.76 -19.70
N PHE A 582 27.23 -1.64 -19.45
CA PHE A 582 26.38 -1.56 -18.26
C PHE A 582 27.17 -1.93 -16.99
N PHE A 583 28.12 -2.84 -17.05
CA PHE A 583 28.97 -3.15 -15.92
C PHE A 583 29.86 -1.94 -15.52
N THR A 584 30.45 -1.25 -16.47
CA THR A 584 31.23 -0.02 -16.22
C THR A 584 30.33 1.10 -15.68
N MET A 585 29.09 1.19 -16.15
CA MET A 585 28.08 2.10 -15.60
C MET A 585 27.78 1.76 -14.15
N PHE A 586 27.60 0.48 -13.82
CA PHE A 586 27.36 0.01 -12.45
C PHE A 586 28.50 0.36 -11.51
N GLU A 587 29.75 0.15 -11.92
CA GLU A 587 30.92 0.46 -11.09
C GLU A 587 31.06 1.94 -10.74
N LYS A 588 30.50 2.85 -11.55
CA LYS A 588 30.46 4.28 -11.23
C LYS A 588 29.52 4.63 -10.05
N TYR A 589 28.65 3.73 -9.65
CA TYR A 589 27.77 3.96 -8.49
C TYR A 589 28.49 3.84 -7.14
N ASP A 590 29.75 3.34 -7.13
CA ASP A 590 30.56 3.17 -5.92
C ASP A 590 29.78 2.46 -4.78
N ILE A 591 29.21 1.31 -5.12
CA ILE A 591 28.38 0.53 -4.20
C ILE A 591 29.23 -0.59 -3.60
N ASP A 592 29.22 -0.73 -2.27
CA ASP A 592 29.79 -1.91 -1.63
C ASP A 592 28.88 -3.13 -1.85
N ILE A 593 29.31 -3.98 -2.77
CA ILE A 593 28.56 -5.18 -3.16
C ILE A 593 28.36 -6.18 -2.01
N LYS A 594 29.20 -6.11 -0.97
CA LYS A 594 29.09 -6.98 0.21
C LYS A 594 27.82 -6.74 1.00
N ASN A 595 27.25 -5.55 0.89
CA ASN A 595 25.99 -5.18 1.55
C ASN A 595 24.75 -5.68 0.82
N TRP A 596 24.92 -6.28 -0.37
CA TRP A 596 23.83 -6.79 -1.17
C TRP A 596 23.52 -8.27 -0.89
N THR A 597 22.35 -8.73 -1.34
CA THR A 597 21.96 -10.14 -1.18
C THR A 597 22.90 -11.07 -1.97
N MET A 598 23.06 -12.30 -1.48
CA MET A 598 23.95 -13.29 -2.12
C MET A 598 23.67 -13.51 -3.61
N PRO A 599 22.41 -13.57 -4.12
CA PRO A 599 22.16 -13.72 -5.54
C PRO A 599 22.76 -12.58 -6.37
N ILE A 600 22.65 -11.33 -5.90
CA ILE A 600 23.19 -10.17 -6.61
C ILE A 600 24.71 -10.15 -6.58
N GLN A 601 25.32 -10.54 -5.46
CA GLN A 601 26.78 -10.71 -5.38
C GLN A 601 27.28 -11.75 -6.39
N GLN A 602 26.57 -12.87 -6.54
CA GLN A 602 26.89 -13.90 -7.54
C GLN A 602 26.76 -13.37 -8.97
N ILE A 603 25.71 -12.62 -9.27
CA ILE A 603 25.54 -11.96 -10.57
C ILE A 603 26.72 -11.02 -10.84
N TYR A 604 27.06 -10.15 -9.90
CA TYR A 604 28.20 -9.24 -10.03
C TYR A 604 29.51 -9.98 -10.35
N HIS A 605 29.81 -11.04 -9.60
CA HIS A 605 31.02 -11.82 -9.82
C HIS A 605 31.04 -12.54 -11.19
N LYS A 606 29.87 -13.08 -11.62
CA LYS A 606 29.74 -13.68 -12.96
C LYS A 606 30.01 -12.66 -14.07
N VAL A 607 29.37 -11.50 -14.00
CA VAL A 607 29.51 -10.42 -14.99
C VAL A 607 30.94 -9.88 -15.00
N ARG A 608 31.52 -9.67 -13.83
CA ARG A 608 32.95 -9.24 -13.71
C ARG A 608 33.88 -10.24 -14.36
N LYS A 609 33.75 -11.54 -14.07
CA LYS A 609 34.58 -12.61 -14.66
C LYS A 609 34.41 -12.69 -16.18
N TYR A 610 33.19 -12.51 -16.68
CA TYR A 610 32.90 -12.52 -18.11
C TYR A 610 33.58 -11.36 -18.84
N ASN A 611 33.51 -10.17 -18.27
CA ASN A 611 34.07 -8.95 -18.87
C ASN A 611 35.59 -8.81 -18.70
N SER A 612 36.22 -9.49 -17.71
CA SER A 612 37.65 -9.50 -17.48
C SER A 612 38.43 -10.53 -18.32
N LYS A 613 37.75 -11.42 -19.05
CA LYS A 613 38.41 -12.34 -19.98
C LYS A 613 38.80 -11.55 -21.23
N GLU A 614 40.10 -11.27 -21.40
CA GLU A 614 40.69 -10.81 -22.67
C GLU A 614 40.65 -11.91 -23.73
#